data_e4f4887fdb3bfba1427201b4e1dd00c0
#
_entry.id   e4f4887fdb3bfba1427201b4e1dd00c0
#
_cell.length_a   1.000
_cell.length_b   1.000
_cell.length_c   1.000
_cell.angle_alpha   90.00
_cell.angle_beta   90.00
_cell.angle_gamma   90.00
#
_symmetry.space_group_name_H-M   'P 1'
#
loop_
_entity.id
_entity.type
_entity.pdbx_description
1 polymer ?
#
loop_
_entity_poly.entity_id
_entity_poly.type
_entity_poly.pdbx_seq_one_letter_code
_entity_poly.pdbx_strand_id
1 'polypeptide(L)'
;MTAHAEETYPEECCGLLAGTNGVPSHFYRIQNIHATPKVFFEMAPKEQFWAFKNMRHNDLNLVAIYHSHPESPARPSQSDIRLAYDPDPYYLLVSLQQRDKPDLRAYRIVEGKVTEEAIEIV
;
A
#
# COMPACT_ATOMS: atom_id res chain seq x y z
N MET A 1 0.70 -7.52 5.59
CA MET A 1 1.23 -6.14 5.44
C MET A 1 2.07 -5.69 6.62
N THR A 2 1.62 -5.91 7.82
CA THR A 2 2.37 -5.52 9.02
C THR A 2 3.74 -6.18 9.09
N ALA A 3 3.80 -7.49 8.79
CA ALA A 3 5.07 -8.22 8.74
C ALA A 3 6.03 -7.61 7.72
N HIS A 4 5.53 -7.25 6.53
CA HIS A 4 6.34 -6.61 5.49
C HIS A 4 6.88 -5.26 5.98
N ALA A 5 6.03 -4.47 6.65
CA ALA A 5 6.44 -3.18 7.18
C ALA A 5 7.55 -3.33 8.23
N GLU A 6 7.42 -4.31 9.12
CA GLU A 6 8.41 -4.56 10.17
C GLU A 6 9.73 -5.07 9.60
N GLU A 7 9.69 -5.95 8.62
CA GLU A 7 10.88 -6.47 7.96
C GLU A 7 11.65 -5.39 7.19
N THR A 8 10.93 -4.40 6.66
CA THR A 8 11.53 -3.33 5.84
C THR A 8 11.98 -2.14 6.67
N TYR A 9 11.48 -2.02 7.91
CA TYR A 9 11.84 -0.92 8.81
C TYR A 9 13.37 -0.73 8.85
N PRO A 10 13.94 0.48 8.79
CA PRO A 10 13.29 1.80 8.89
C PRO A 10 12.86 2.42 7.56
N GLU A 11 12.83 1.66 6.48
CA GLU A 11 12.37 2.13 5.18
C GLU A 11 10.89 1.84 5.00
N GLU A 12 10.24 2.62 4.13
CA GLU A 12 8.86 2.35 3.76
C GLU A 12 8.79 1.07 2.91
N CYS A 13 7.88 0.17 3.26
CA CYS A 13 7.55 -0.94 2.38
C CYS A 13 6.42 -0.52 1.44
N CYS A 14 6.26 -1.25 0.35
CA CYS A 14 5.15 -1.04 -0.56
C CYS A 14 4.74 -2.36 -1.21
N GLY A 15 3.52 -2.39 -1.73
CA GLY A 15 3.02 -3.58 -2.39
C GLY A 15 1.60 -3.42 -2.89
N LEU A 16 1.09 -4.52 -3.43
CA LEU A 16 -0.24 -4.56 -4.05
C LEU A 16 -1.04 -5.70 -3.45
N LEU A 17 -2.34 -5.49 -3.29
CA LEU A 17 -3.28 -6.53 -2.91
C LEU A 17 -4.24 -6.76 -4.06
N ALA A 18 -4.44 -8.02 -4.42
CA ALA A 18 -5.36 -8.39 -5.49
C ALA A 18 -6.36 -9.43 -5.01
N GLY A 19 -7.50 -9.50 -5.68
CA GLY A 19 -8.54 -10.45 -5.32
C GLY A 19 -9.74 -10.34 -6.24
N THR A 20 -10.87 -10.90 -5.78
CA THR A 20 -12.14 -10.86 -6.50
C THR A 20 -13.21 -10.22 -5.62
N ASN A 21 -14.12 -9.47 -6.26
CA ASN A 21 -15.23 -8.81 -5.57
C ASN A 21 -14.78 -7.93 -4.38
N GLY A 22 -13.62 -7.28 -4.53
CA GLY A 22 -13.11 -6.40 -3.49
C GLY A 22 -12.49 -7.11 -2.29
N VAL A 23 -12.36 -8.44 -2.33
CA VAL A 23 -11.78 -9.22 -1.23
C VAL A 23 -10.36 -9.61 -1.59
N PRO A 24 -9.34 -9.15 -0.83
CA PRO A 24 -7.95 -9.49 -1.11
C PRO A 24 -7.69 -10.97 -0.86
N SER A 25 -6.98 -11.60 -1.80
CA SER A 25 -6.56 -13.00 -1.69
C SER A 25 -5.09 -13.20 -2.01
N HIS A 26 -4.46 -12.22 -2.65
CA HIS A 26 -3.06 -12.29 -3.08
C HIS A 26 -2.32 -11.03 -2.69
N PHE A 27 -1.09 -11.21 -2.19
CA PHE A 27 -0.21 -10.14 -1.76
C PHE A 27 1.01 -10.11 -2.67
N TYR A 28 1.36 -8.94 -3.17
CA TYR A 28 2.55 -8.73 -3.99
C TYR A 28 3.44 -7.73 -3.27
N ARG A 29 4.50 -8.22 -2.64
CA ARG A 29 5.52 -7.35 -2.05
C ARG A 29 6.34 -6.77 -3.19
N ILE A 30 6.48 -5.44 -3.20
CA ILE A 30 7.23 -4.74 -4.24
C ILE A 30 8.39 -4.02 -3.58
N GLN A 31 9.56 -4.08 -4.21
CA GLN A 31 10.73 -3.39 -3.69
C GLN A 31 10.54 -1.88 -3.80
N ASN A 32 10.90 -1.16 -2.74
CA ASN A 32 10.94 0.29 -2.76
C ASN A 32 12.30 0.73 -3.28
N ILE A 33 12.32 1.36 -4.46
CA ILE A 33 13.55 1.80 -5.12
C ILE A 33 13.75 3.31 -5.03
N HIS A 34 12.99 4.00 -4.18
CA HIS A 34 13.14 5.44 -4.02
C HIS A 34 14.52 5.80 -3.45
N ALA A 35 15.06 6.95 -3.86
CA ALA A 35 16.36 7.41 -3.39
C ALA A 35 16.37 7.73 -1.89
N THR A 36 15.22 8.11 -1.32
CA THR A 36 15.05 8.37 0.11
C THR A 36 13.96 7.46 0.68
N PRO A 37 14.24 6.14 0.80
CA PRO A 37 13.19 5.16 1.08
C PRO A 37 12.62 5.20 2.49
N LYS A 38 13.21 5.96 3.40
CA LYS A 38 12.68 6.09 4.76
C LYS A 38 11.44 6.97 4.84
N VAL A 39 11.24 7.87 3.88
CA VAL A 39 10.15 8.85 3.88
C VAL A 39 9.34 8.86 2.60
N PHE A 40 9.77 8.14 1.57
CA PHE A 40 9.06 8.02 0.30
C PHE A 40 9.14 6.61 -0.21
N PHE A 41 8.27 6.26 -1.15
CA PHE A 41 8.38 4.98 -1.84
C PHE A 41 8.17 5.16 -3.34
N GLU A 42 8.83 4.28 -4.08
CA GLU A 42 8.64 4.12 -5.51
C GLU A 42 8.72 2.64 -5.80
N MET A 43 7.67 2.08 -6.36
CA MET A 43 7.62 0.65 -6.67
C MET A 43 8.56 0.30 -7.82
N ALA A 44 9.34 -0.77 -7.66
CA ALA A 44 10.20 -1.28 -8.73
C ALA A 44 9.33 -1.62 -9.95
N PRO A 45 9.57 -0.99 -11.12
CA PRO A 45 8.68 -1.16 -12.28
C PRO A 45 8.57 -2.58 -12.78
N LYS A 46 9.65 -3.35 -12.76
CA LYS A 46 9.63 -4.74 -13.21
C LYS A 46 8.77 -5.61 -12.32
N GLU A 47 8.86 -5.43 -10.99
CA GLU A 47 8.07 -6.20 -10.04
C GLU A 47 6.60 -5.82 -10.14
N GLN A 48 6.32 -4.53 -10.33
CA GLN A 48 4.95 -4.03 -10.52
C GLN A 48 4.34 -4.64 -11.79
N PHE A 49 5.10 -4.66 -12.87
CA PHE A 49 4.66 -5.27 -14.13
C PHE A 49 4.34 -6.76 -13.95
N TRP A 50 5.22 -7.50 -13.26
CA TRP A 50 5.02 -8.91 -12.96
C TRP A 50 3.75 -9.14 -12.13
N ALA A 51 3.52 -8.30 -11.14
CA ALA A 51 2.33 -8.39 -10.31
C ALA A 51 1.06 -8.22 -11.15
N PHE A 52 0.99 -7.19 -11.98
CA PHE A 52 -0.18 -6.97 -12.84
C PHE A 52 -0.37 -8.10 -13.86
N LYS A 53 0.71 -8.62 -14.41
CA LYS A 53 0.64 -9.76 -15.33
C LYS A 53 0.10 -11.00 -14.62
N ASN A 54 0.56 -11.26 -13.40
CA ASN A 54 0.07 -12.37 -12.59
C ASN A 54 -1.42 -12.21 -12.25
N MET A 55 -1.84 -11.00 -11.89
CA MET A 55 -3.25 -10.70 -11.64
C MET A 55 -4.11 -11.05 -12.86
N ARG A 56 -3.70 -10.57 -14.02
CA ARG A 56 -4.45 -10.81 -15.26
C ARG A 56 -4.52 -12.30 -15.58
N HIS A 57 -3.42 -13.01 -15.41
CA HIS A 57 -3.35 -14.45 -15.70
C HIS A 57 -4.25 -15.27 -14.77
N ASN A 58 -4.52 -14.78 -13.57
CA ASN A 58 -5.34 -15.47 -12.56
C ASN A 58 -6.72 -14.83 -12.38
N ASP A 59 -7.15 -13.96 -13.29
CA ASP A 59 -8.42 -13.26 -13.23
C ASP A 59 -8.63 -12.50 -11.92
N LEU A 60 -7.58 -11.86 -11.44
CA LEU A 60 -7.62 -11.06 -10.22
C LEU A 60 -7.68 -9.57 -10.56
N ASN A 61 -8.34 -8.81 -9.69
CA ASN A 61 -8.40 -7.36 -9.78
C ASN A 61 -7.53 -6.72 -8.70
N LEU A 62 -6.99 -5.55 -8.99
CA LEU A 62 -6.28 -4.76 -7.99
C LEU A 62 -7.29 -4.27 -6.95
N VAL A 63 -7.10 -4.65 -5.69
CA VAL A 63 -7.97 -4.24 -4.60
C VAL A 63 -7.38 -3.04 -3.86
N ALA A 64 -6.08 -3.07 -3.61
CA ALA A 64 -5.43 -2.03 -2.83
C ALA A 64 -3.96 -1.87 -3.18
N ILE A 65 -3.47 -0.66 -2.96
CA ILE A 65 -2.05 -0.32 -3.01
C ILE A 65 -1.67 0.01 -1.57
N TYR A 66 -0.61 -0.60 -1.05
CA TYR A 66 -0.22 -0.34 0.32
C TYR A 66 1.23 0.14 0.45
N HIS A 67 1.48 0.91 1.49
CA HIS A 67 2.84 1.24 1.92
C HIS A 67 2.85 1.50 3.41
N SER A 68 4.04 1.60 3.99
CA SER A 68 4.17 1.86 5.42
C SER A 68 4.72 3.26 5.67
N HIS A 69 4.37 3.80 6.84
CA HIS A 69 4.97 4.99 7.41
C HIS A 69 5.79 4.55 8.64
N PRO A 70 7.11 4.43 8.53
CA PRO A 70 7.91 3.92 9.64
C PRO A 70 7.84 4.77 10.92
N GLU A 71 7.78 6.09 10.77
CA GLU A 71 7.86 7.01 11.91
C GLU A 71 6.76 8.07 11.95
N SER A 72 5.76 7.97 11.08
CA SER A 72 4.65 8.92 11.01
C SER A 72 3.31 8.20 11.16
N PRO A 73 2.22 8.95 11.45
CA PRO A 73 0.90 8.33 11.58
C PRO A 73 0.42 7.65 10.29
N ALA A 74 -0.54 6.73 10.41
CA ALA A 74 -1.16 6.05 9.27
C ALA A 74 -2.15 6.97 8.57
N ARG A 75 -1.63 8.05 8.00
CA ARG A 75 -2.41 9.08 7.31
C ARG A 75 -1.66 9.47 6.04
N PRO A 76 -2.33 9.57 4.88
CA PRO A 76 -1.65 9.92 3.64
C PRO A 76 -0.92 11.25 3.75
N SER A 77 0.34 11.27 3.34
CA SER A 77 1.11 12.51 3.22
C SER A 77 0.66 13.27 1.98
N GLN A 78 1.10 14.52 1.83
CA GLN A 78 0.80 15.29 0.62
C GLN A 78 1.36 14.60 -0.63
N SER A 79 2.54 14.00 -0.53
CA SER A 79 3.12 13.22 -1.62
C SER A 79 2.28 12.00 -1.95
N ASP A 80 1.78 11.28 -0.93
CA ASP A 80 0.91 10.14 -1.13
C ASP A 80 -0.34 10.53 -1.90
N ILE A 81 -0.96 11.65 -1.51
CA ILE A 81 -2.17 12.16 -2.17
C ILE A 81 -1.88 12.53 -3.62
N ARG A 82 -0.77 13.25 -3.85
CA ARG A 82 -0.39 13.71 -5.18
C ARG A 82 -0.11 12.55 -6.13
N LEU A 83 0.46 11.45 -5.62
CA LEU A 83 0.84 10.29 -6.42
C LEU A 83 -0.26 9.23 -6.50
N ALA A 84 -1.41 9.46 -5.88
CA ALA A 84 -2.55 8.54 -5.96
C ALA A 84 -3.35 8.81 -7.24
N TYR A 85 -2.84 8.34 -8.36
CA TYR A 85 -3.46 8.58 -9.67
C TYR A 85 -4.70 7.74 -9.92
N ASP A 86 -4.75 6.52 -9.37
CA ASP A 86 -5.84 5.59 -9.62
C ASP A 86 -6.89 5.77 -8.51
N PRO A 87 -8.14 6.15 -8.88
CA PRO A 87 -9.20 6.33 -7.88
C PRO A 87 -9.87 5.02 -7.46
N ASP A 88 -9.63 3.92 -8.18
CA ASP A 88 -10.38 2.68 -7.98
C ASP A 88 -9.91 1.85 -6.79
N PRO A 89 -8.60 1.60 -6.58
CA PRO A 89 -8.18 0.78 -5.45
C PRO A 89 -8.24 1.55 -4.13
N TYR A 90 -8.26 0.82 -3.03
CA TYR A 90 -8.02 1.40 -1.73
C TYR A 90 -6.53 1.69 -1.56
N TYR A 91 -6.22 2.67 -0.74
CA TYR A 91 -4.85 2.98 -0.34
C TYR A 91 -4.71 2.61 1.13
N LEU A 92 -3.89 1.61 1.41
CA LEU A 92 -3.68 1.10 2.76
C LEU A 92 -2.36 1.60 3.32
N LEU A 93 -2.40 2.03 4.57
CA LEU A 93 -1.23 2.53 5.27
C LEU A 93 -1.01 1.75 6.55
N VAL A 94 0.23 1.32 6.77
CA VAL A 94 0.67 0.71 8.02
C VAL A 94 1.62 1.66 8.69
N SER A 95 1.27 2.16 9.87
CA SER A 95 2.17 3.00 10.65
C SER A 95 2.88 2.16 11.70
N LEU A 96 4.20 2.32 11.77
CA LEU A 96 5.05 1.75 12.82
C LEU A 96 5.52 2.82 13.80
N GLN A 97 4.82 3.96 13.85
CA GLN A 97 5.15 5.04 14.80
C GLN A 97 5.17 4.52 16.23
N GLN A 98 4.24 3.62 16.57
CA GLN A 98 4.27 2.84 17.79
C GLN A 98 4.49 1.38 17.40
N ARG A 99 5.73 0.91 17.50
CA ARG A 99 6.10 -0.40 16.95
C ARG A 99 5.40 -1.58 17.63
N ASP A 100 5.03 -1.41 18.89
CA ASP A 100 4.26 -2.43 19.63
C ASP A 100 2.77 -2.43 19.29
N LYS A 101 2.30 -1.38 18.60
CA LYS A 101 0.91 -1.26 18.16
C LYS A 101 0.84 -0.71 16.73
N PRO A 102 1.17 -1.52 15.72
CA PRO A 102 1.04 -1.07 14.33
C PRO A 102 -0.39 -0.65 14.02
N ASP A 103 -0.53 0.50 13.36
CA ASP A 103 -1.83 1.06 13.00
C ASP A 103 -2.06 0.88 11.50
N LEU A 104 -3.12 0.15 11.15
CA LEU A 104 -3.49 -0.13 9.77
C LEU A 104 -4.77 0.61 9.41
N ARG A 105 -4.70 1.47 8.39
CA ARG A 105 -5.85 2.25 7.95
C ARG A 105 -6.01 2.20 6.44
N ALA A 106 -7.26 2.28 5.98
CA ALA A 106 -7.60 2.25 4.58
C ALA A 106 -8.22 3.57 4.16
N TYR A 107 -7.89 4.01 2.95
CA TYR A 107 -8.37 5.27 2.40
C TYR A 107 -8.80 5.12 0.95
N ARG A 108 -9.75 5.95 0.53
CA ARG A 108 -9.99 6.24 -0.87
C ARG A 108 -9.44 7.62 -1.16
N ILE A 109 -8.74 7.74 -2.29
CA ILE A 109 -8.17 9.03 -2.72
C ILE A 109 -8.64 9.27 -4.16
N VAL A 110 -9.53 10.24 -4.32
CA VAL A 110 -10.13 10.56 -5.62
C VAL A 110 -9.92 12.04 -5.88
N GLU A 111 -9.16 12.36 -6.91
CA GLU A 111 -8.86 13.74 -7.30
C GLU A 111 -8.38 14.60 -6.11
N GLY A 112 -7.48 14.04 -5.32
CA GLY A 112 -6.90 14.71 -4.17
C GLY A 112 -7.78 14.71 -2.92
N LYS A 113 -8.99 14.16 -2.99
CA LYS A 113 -9.89 14.08 -1.84
C LYS A 113 -9.71 12.75 -1.12
N VAL A 114 -9.37 12.80 0.16
CA VAL A 114 -9.09 11.63 1.00
C VAL A 114 -10.32 11.31 1.85
N THR A 115 -10.73 10.05 1.84
CA THR A 115 -11.81 9.54 2.69
C THR A 115 -11.31 8.27 3.36
N GLU A 116 -11.39 8.22 4.69
CA GLU A 116 -11.02 7.01 5.42
C GLU A 116 -12.15 5.99 5.34
N GLU A 117 -11.78 4.71 5.11
CA GLU A 117 -12.73 3.61 5.02
C GLU A 117 -12.48 2.62 6.14
N ALA A 118 -13.55 1.97 6.62
CA ALA A 118 -13.42 0.95 7.65
C ALA A 118 -12.79 -0.32 7.08
N ILE A 119 -11.92 -0.94 7.87
CA ILE A 119 -11.33 -2.24 7.52
C ILE A 119 -12.06 -3.31 8.29
N GLU A 120 -12.55 -4.30 7.55
CA GLU A 120 -13.20 -5.46 8.13
C GLU A 120 -12.27 -6.66 8.00
N ILE A 121 -11.92 -7.26 9.13
CA ILE A 121 -11.07 -8.45 9.16
C ILE A 121 -11.98 -9.67 9.25
N VAL A 122 -11.89 -10.52 8.24
CA VAL A 122 -12.73 -11.70 8.11
C VAL A 122 -11.92 -12.95 8.44
#